data_7757ae35683b5db2e32678cb69452609
#
_entry.id   7757ae35683b5db2e32678cb69452609
#
_cell.length_a   1.000
_cell.length_b   1.000
_cell.length_c   1.000
_cell.angle_alpha   90.00
_cell.angle_beta   90.00
_cell.angle_gamma   90.00
#
_symmetry.space_group_name_H-M   'P 1'
#
loop_
_entity.id
_entity.type
_entity.pdbx_description
1 polymer ?
#
loop_
_entity_poly.entity_id
_entity_poly.type
_entity_poly.pdbx_seq_one_letter_code
_entity_poly.pdbx_strand_id
1 'polypeptide(L)'
;MSKLKTGIFSGSFNPIHIGHLALANYLCEFCGLDEVWFVVSPHNPLKEQADLWPDELRLQLVQLAIGDYPHFRASDFEFHLPRPSYTVHTLDCLKSSYPEREFHLIIGSDNWLTFNRWREPKRIIAENQILIYPRPG
;
A
#
# COMPACT_ATOMS: atom_id res chain seq x y z
N MET A 1 0.48 -21.46 -14.50
CA MET A 1 -0.29 -20.21 -14.70
C MET A 1 0.40 -19.05 -14.01
N SER A 2 0.40 -17.91 -14.67
CA SER A 2 0.97 -16.72 -14.04
C SER A 2 0.06 -16.20 -12.95
N LYS A 3 0.66 -15.70 -11.89
CA LYS A 3 -0.07 -15.04 -10.82
C LYS A 3 -0.48 -13.63 -11.23
N LEU A 4 -1.58 -13.14 -10.66
CA LEU A 4 -1.94 -11.73 -10.81
C LEU A 4 -0.89 -10.86 -10.12
N LYS A 5 -0.41 -9.86 -10.82
CA LYS A 5 0.56 -8.90 -10.27
C LYS A 5 -0.20 -7.78 -9.58
N THR A 6 -0.15 -7.79 -8.26
CA THR A 6 -0.91 -6.87 -7.42
C THR A 6 0.03 -5.88 -6.75
N GLY A 7 -0.15 -4.60 -7.06
CA GLY A 7 0.59 -3.55 -6.39
C GLY A 7 0.00 -3.24 -5.02
N ILE A 8 0.83 -3.14 -4.01
CA ILE A 8 0.43 -2.76 -2.66
C ILE A 8 0.84 -1.31 -2.44
N PHE A 9 -0.15 -0.44 -2.49
CA PHE A 9 0.02 0.98 -2.26
C PHE A 9 -0.47 1.29 -0.84
N SER A 10 0.46 1.23 0.12
CA SER A 10 0.16 1.50 1.53
C SER A 10 0.30 2.97 1.83
N GLY A 11 -0.60 3.49 2.64
CA GLY A 11 -0.50 4.87 3.08
C GLY A 11 -1.64 5.24 4.02
N SER A 12 -1.51 6.41 4.61
CA SER A 12 -2.58 6.95 5.45
C SER A 12 -3.77 7.40 4.62
N PHE A 13 -3.53 7.89 3.39
CA PHE A 13 -4.58 8.44 2.51
C PHE A 13 -5.46 9.42 3.31
N ASN A 14 -4.87 10.53 3.68
CA ASN A 14 -5.49 11.47 4.63
C ASN A 14 -5.73 12.87 4.00
N PRO A 15 -6.67 13.03 3.07
CA PRO A 15 -7.39 11.97 2.34
C PRO A 15 -6.68 11.52 1.08
N ILE A 16 -7.23 10.52 0.42
CA ILE A 16 -6.82 10.15 -0.93
C ILE A 16 -7.07 11.31 -1.90
N HIS A 17 -6.23 11.46 -2.92
CA HIS A 17 -6.39 12.51 -3.93
C HIS A 17 -6.05 11.99 -5.32
N ILE A 18 -6.26 12.88 -6.33
CA ILE A 18 -6.09 12.52 -7.74
C ILE A 18 -4.67 12.03 -8.06
N GLY A 19 -3.66 12.54 -7.35
CA GLY A 19 -2.27 12.10 -7.55
C GLY A 19 -2.07 10.63 -7.22
N HIS A 20 -2.72 10.13 -6.18
CA HIS A 20 -2.67 8.71 -5.83
C HIS A 20 -3.30 7.86 -6.94
N LEU A 21 -4.44 8.30 -7.46
CA LEU A 21 -5.18 7.55 -8.49
C LEU A 21 -4.43 7.57 -9.81
N ALA A 22 -3.85 8.70 -10.19
CA ALA A 22 -3.07 8.82 -11.42
C ALA A 22 -1.84 7.93 -11.40
N LEU A 23 -1.14 7.89 -10.27
CA LEU A 23 0.03 7.03 -10.10
C LEU A 23 -0.36 5.55 -10.23
N ALA A 24 -1.41 5.14 -9.52
CA ALA A 24 -1.87 3.76 -9.57
C ALA A 24 -2.26 3.35 -10.99
N ASN A 25 -2.94 4.24 -11.71
CA ASN A 25 -3.31 3.98 -13.11
C ASN A 25 -2.07 3.84 -13.99
N TYR A 26 -1.08 4.71 -13.80
CA TYR A 26 0.18 4.63 -14.54
C TYR A 26 0.86 3.28 -14.32
N LEU A 27 0.90 2.81 -13.08
CA LEU A 27 1.54 1.54 -12.76
C LEU A 27 0.83 0.35 -13.42
N CYS A 28 -0.50 0.38 -13.50
CA CYS A 28 -1.26 -0.64 -14.21
C CYS A 28 -1.03 -0.57 -15.72
N GLU A 29 -1.03 0.64 -16.29
CA GLU A 29 -0.92 0.82 -17.75
C GLU A 29 0.50 0.56 -18.27
N PHE A 30 1.53 0.96 -17.53
CA PHE A 30 2.90 1.01 -18.05
C PHE A 30 3.92 0.18 -17.28
N CYS A 31 3.62 -0.30 -16.09
CA CYS A 31 4.57 -1.05 -15.27
C CYS A 31 4.18 -2.50 -15.06
N GLY A 32 3.18 -2.97 -15.77
CA GLY A 32 2.82 -4.40 -15.81
C GLY A 32 2.02 -4.89 -14.63
N LEU A 33 1.46 -4.01 -13.79
CA LEU A 33 0.58 -4.44 -12.71
C LEU A 33 -0.81 -4.73 -13.27
N ASP A 34 -1.41 -5.82 -12.78
CA ASP A 34 -2.79 -6.18 -13.14
C ASP A 34 -3.79 -5.39 -12.30
N GLU A 35 -3.43 -5.06 -11.07
CA GLU A 35 -4.30 -4.33 -10.14
C GLU A 35 -3.46 -3.62 -9.09
N VAL A 36 -4.07 -2.62 -8.44
CA VAL A 36 -3.47 -1.92 -7.30
C VAL A 36 -4.45 -1.95 -6.13
N TRP A 37 -3.95 -2.38 -4.97
CA TRP A 37 -4.69 -2.33 -3.72
C TRP A 37 -4.23 -1.12 -2.92
N PHE A 38 -5.17 -0.24 -2.61
CA PHE A 38 -4.92 0.89 -1.71
C PHE A 38 -5.12 0.38 -0.29
N VAL A 39 -4.01 0.07 0.38
CA VAL A 39 -4.02 -0.49 1.73
C VAL A 39 -3.98 0.67 2.71
N VAL A 40 -5.11 0.96 3.33
CA VAL A 40 -5.22 2.08 4.27
C VAL A 40 -4.56 1.67 5.58
N SER A 41 -3.55 2.46 5.99
CA SER A 41 -2.83 2.19 7.24
C SER A 41 -3.62 2.74 8.42
N PRO A 42 -3.85 1.93 9.47
CA PRO A 42 -4.54 2.41 10.65
C PRO A 42 -3.65 3.35 11.46
N HIS A 43 -4.26 4.09 12.37
CA HIS A 43 -3.55 4.96 13.29
C HIS A 43 -2.50 4.16 14.07
N ASN A 44 -1.26 4.67 14.11
CA ASN A 44 -0.20 4.06 14.91
C ASN A 44 -0.35 4.49 16.37
N PRO A 45 -0.65 3.57 17.30
CA PRO A 45 -0.87 3.95 18.72
C PRO A 45 0.38 4.50 19.40
N LEU A 46 1.56 4.32 18.81
CA LEU A 46 2.82 4.84 19.35
C LEU A 46 3.10 6.26 18.91
N LYS A 47 2.27 6.85 18.05
CA LYS A 47 2.45 8.21 17.54
C LYS A 47 1.22 9.06 17.79
N GLU A 48 1.47 10.32 18.17
CA GLU A 48 0.41 11.31 18.18
C GLU A 48 0.20 11.80 16.76
N GLN A 49 -1.01 11.64 16.25
CA GLN A 49 -1.38 11.99 14.88
C GLN A 49 -2.68 12.79 14.90
N ALA A 50 -2.60 14.00 15.49
CA ALA A 50 -3.78 14.84 15.72
C ALA A 50 -4.54 15.20 14.43
N ASP A 51 -3.81 15.34 13.31
CA ASP A 51 -4.42 15.70 12.02
C ASP A 51 -4.85 14.50 11.21
N LEU A 52 -4.70 13.30 11.73
CA LEU A 52 -5.10 12.09 11.02
C LEU A 52 -6.61 11.88 11.17
N TRP A 53 -7.31 11.79 10.05
CA TRP A 53 -8.74 11.48 10.05
C TRP A 53 -8.97 10.04 10.54
N PRO A 54 -10.16 9.74 11.08
CA PRO A 54 -10.45 8.38 11.55
C PRO A 54 -10.23 7.32 10.48
N ASP A 55 -9.73 6.14 10.90
CA ASP A 55 -9.39 5.05 10.00
C ASP A 55 -10.54 4.70 9.04
N GLU A 56 -11.75 4.54 9.59
CA GLU A 56 -12.93 4.16 8.79
C GLU A 56 -13.30 5.24 7.77
N LEU A 57 -13.18 6.51 8.13
CA LEU A 57 -13.47 7.60 7.19
C LEU A 57 -12.48 7.60 6.03
N ARG A 58 -11.20 7.42 6.32
CA ARG A 58 -10.16 7.37 5.29
C ARG A 58 -10.41 6.23 4.31
N LEU A 59 -10.79 5.07 4.84
CA LEU A 59 -11.14 3.91 4.01
C LEU A 59 -12.37 4.20 3.13
N GLN A 60 -13.41 4.79 3.71
CA GLN A 60 -14.62 5.16 2.95
C GLN A 60 -14.31 6.12 1.80
N LEU A 61 -13.41 7.08 2.04
CA LEU A 61 -13.03 8.03 1.00
C LEU A 61 -12.25 7.37 -0.12
N VAL A 62 -11.40 6.39 0.19
CA VAL A 62 -10.73 5.58 -0.85
C VAL A 62 -11.76 4.81 -1.65
N GLN A 63 -12.72 4.15 -1.00
CA GLN A 63 -13.79 3.41 -1.68
C GLN A 63 -14.58 4.29 -2.63
N LEU A 64 -14.92 5.50 -2.19
CA LEU A 64 -15.65 6.47 -3.03
C LEU A 64 -14.81 6.92 -4.22
N ALA A 65 -13.52 7.17 -3.99
CA ALA A 65 -12.64 7.68 -5.04
C ALA A 65 -12.40 6.68 -6.15
N ILE A 66 -12.24 5.39 -5.81
CA ILE A 66 -12.00 4.36 -6.81
C ILE A 66 -13.29 3.84 -7.46
N GLY A 67 -14.44 4.01 -6.77
CA GLY A 67 -15.72 3.54 -7.27
C GLY A 67 -15.68 2.06 -7.63
N ASP A 68 -16.13 1.75 -8.83
CA ASP A 68 -16.15 0.38 -9.36
C ASP A 68 -15.04 0.11 -10.39
N TYR A 69 -14.00 0.93 -10.41
CA TYR A 69 -12.88 0.74 -11.35
C TYR A 69 -12.25 -0.64 -11.11
N PRO A 70 -12.21 -1.52 -12.13
CA PRO A 70 -11.90 -2.94 -11.91
C PRO A 70 -10.45 -3.24 -11.52
N HIS A 71 -9.52 -2.31 -11.77
CA HIS A 71 -8.10 -2.51 -11.46
C HIS A 71 -7.70 -1.96 -10.10
N PHE A 72 -8.62 -1.34 -9.36
CA PHE A 72 -8.33 -0.76 -8.05
C PHE A 72 -9.18 -1.41 -6.98
N ARG A 73 -8.58 -1.57 -5.80
CA ARG A 73 -9.27 -2.12 -4.64
C ARG A 73 -8.88 -1.32 -3.39
N ALA A 74 -9.86 -0.95 -2.59
CA ALA A 74 -9.63 -0.38 -1.27
C ALA A 74 -9.50 -1.53 -0.28
N SER A 75 -8.46 -1.52 0.55
CA SER A 75 -8.19 -2.62 1.47
C SER A 75 -8.09 -2.15 2.90
N ASP A 76 -8.81 -2.82 3.78
CA ASP A 76 -8.75 -2.66 5.22
C ASP A 76 -7.84 -3.71 5.88
N PHE A 77 -7.02 -4.37 5.10
CA PHE A 77 -6.26 -5.54 5.56
C PHE A 77 -5.46 -5.25 6.83
N GLU A 78 -4.79 -4.09 6.88
CA GLU A 78 -3.99 -3.71 8.05
C GLU A 78 -4.83 -3.39 9.28
N PHE A 79 -6.13 -3.13 9.13
CA PHE A 79 -7.01 -2.90 10.28
C PHE A 79 -7.14 -4.15 11.15
N HIS A 80 -6.91 -5.33 10.57
CA HIS A 80 -7.05 -6.62 11.23
C HIS A 80 -5.72 -7.21 11.71
N LEU A 81 -4.63 -6.46 11.56
CA LEU A 81 -3.31 -6.87 12.00
C LEU A 81 -2.95 -6.19 13.34
N PRO A 82 -2.02 -6.79 14.12
CA PRO A 82 -1.52 -6.12 15.33
C PRO A 82 -0.93 -4.75 15.01
N ARG A 83 -1.13 -3.79 15.89
CA ARG A 83 -0.61 -2.44 15.76
C ARG A 83 0.55 -2.20 16.71
N PRO A 84 1.62 -1.49 16.29
CA PRO A 84 1.79 -0.83 15.00
C PRO A 84 2.00 -1.83 13.86
N SER A 85 1.56 -1.45 12.65
CA SER A 85 1.71 -2.31 11.46
C SER A 85 3.11 -2.10 10.86
N TYR A 86 3.78 -3.20 10.57
CA TYR A 86 5.06 -3.18 9.86
C TYR A 86 4.88 -3.79 8.48
N THR A 87 5.47 -3.15 7.47
CA THR A 87 5.31 -3.58 6.08
C THR A 87 5.70 -5.04 5.85
N VAL A 88 6.80 -5.51 6.47
CA VAL A 88 7.23 -6.90 6.33
C VAL A 88 6.16 -7.87 6.80
N HIS A 89 5.50 -7.58 7.90
CA HIS A 89 4.44 -8.43 8.44
C HIS A 89 3.19 -8.38 7.57
N THR A 90 2.84 -7.19 7.08
CA THR A 90 1.71 -7.03 6.17
C THR A 90 1.90 -7.87 4.92
N LEU A 91 3.10 -7.80 4.32
CA LEU A 91 3.41 -8.58 3.12
C LEU A 91 3.37 -10.09 3.39
N ASP A 92 3.91 -10.54 4.53
CA ASP A 92 3.85 -11.95 4.90
C ASP A 92 2.41 -12.44 5.01
N CYS A 93 1.57 -11.66 5.67
CA CYS A 93 0.15 -12.02 5.84
C CYS A 93 -0.61 -12.00 4.53
N LEU A 94 -0.31 -11.03 3.65
CA LEU A 94 -0.92 -10.97 2.32
C LEU A 94 -0.57 -12.19 1.49
N LYS A 95 0.71 -12.59 1.50
CA LYS A 95 1.16 -13.77 0.76
C LYS A 95 0.49 -15.04 1.26
N SER A 96 0.32 -15.16 2.56
CA SER A 96 -0.36 -16.31 3.16
C SER A 96 -1.84 -16.34 2.83
N SER A 97 -2.49 -15.18 2.83
CA SER A 97 -3.93 -15.07 2.59
C SER A 97 -4.30 -15.15 1.12
N TYR A 98 -3.40 -14.71 0.23
CA TYR A 98 -3.65 -14.64 -1.21
C TYR A 98 -2.50 -15.26 -2.00
N PRO A 99 -2.29 -16.58 -1.89
CA PRO A 99 -1.14 -17.23 -2.53
C PRO A 99 -1.19 -17.22 -4.06
N GLU A 100 -2.32 -16.89 -4.63
CA GLU A 100 -2.52 -16.78 -6.09
C GLU A 100 -2.04 -15.45 -6.66
N ARG A 101 -1.61 -14.51 -5.80
CA ARG A 101 -1.13 -13.19 -6.25
C ARG A 101 0.36 -13.02 -6.04
N GLU A 102 0.98 -12.26 -6.93
CA GLU A 102 2.35 -11.80 -6.79
C GLU A 102 2.30 -10.34 -6.35
N PHE A 103 2.77 -10.05 -5.14
CA PHE A 103 2.67 -8.70 -4.58
C PHE A 103 3.91 -7.86 -4.91
N HIS A 104 3.66 -6.63 -5.36
CA HIS A 104 4.67 -5.63 -5.65
C HIS A 104 4.46 -4.46 -4.69
N LEU A 105 5.47 -4.14 -3.89
CA LEU A 105 5.38 -3.03 -2.94
C LEU A 105 5.63 -1.71 -3.66
N ILE A 106 4.73 -0.76 -3.52
CA ILE A 106 4.83 0.57 -4.12
C ILE A 106 5.24 1.55 -3.03
N ILE A 107 6.38 2.23 -3.21
CA ILE A 107 6.86 3.22 -2.25
C ILE A 107 7.35 4.48 -2.95
N GLY A 108 7.19 5.62 -2.28
CA GLY A 108 7.74 6.88 -2.78
C GLY A 108 9.24 6.97 -2.55
N SER A 109 9.92 7.76 -3.38
CA SER A 109 11.37 7.93 -3.27
C SER A 109 11.81 8.50 -1.92
N ASP A 110 10.99 9.33 -1.29
CA ASP A 110 11.27 9.85 0.04
C ASP A 110 11.35 8.73 1.08
N ASN A 111 10.46 7.76 1.01
CA ASN A 111 10.48 6.59 1.89
C ASN A 111 11.64 5.65 1.56
N TRP A 112 12.02 5.56 0.29
CA TRP A 112 13.16 4.74 -0.10
C TRP A 112 14.46 5.24 0.52
N LEU A 113 14.62 6.56 0.65
CA LEU A 113 15.82 7.14 1.25
C LEU A 113 16.00 6.76 2.72
N THR A 114 14.91 6.42 3.42
CA THR A 114 14.94 6.01 4.84
C THR A 114 14.56 4.54 5.01
N PHE A 115 14.58 3.77 3.95
CA PHE A 115 14.11 2.38 3.94
C PHE A 115 14.91 1.50 4.90
N ASN A 116 16.18 1.81 5.13
CA ASN A 116 17.02 1.08 6.06
C ASN A 116 16.54 1.18 7.53
N ARG A 117 15.63 2.10 7.82
CA ARG A 117 15.02 2.25 9.15
C ARG A 117 13.77 1.40 9.34
N TRP A 118 13.27 0.80 8.26
CA TRP A 118 12.10 -0.06 8.32
C TRP A 118 12.45 -1.37 9.03
N ARG A 119 11.44 -2.07 9.51
CA ARG A 119 11.66 -3.39 10.12
C ARG A 119 12.05 -4.41 9.05
N GLU A 120 13.16 -5.10 9.25
CA GLU A 120 13.70 -6.13 8.38
C GLU A 120 13.78 -5.69 6.90
N PRO A 121 14.45 -4.56 6.61
CA PRO A 121 14.45 -4.02 5.24
C PRO A 121 15.12 -4.95 4.24
N LYS A 122 16.17 -5.66 4.64
CA LYS A 122 16.87 -6.61 3.75
C LYS A 122 15.96 -7.76 3.33
N ARG A 123 15.11 -8.21 4.24
CA ARG A 123 14.17 -9.27 3.97
C ARG A 123 13.08 -8.80 2.99
N ILE A 124 12.60 -7.58 3.16
CA ILE A 124 11.61 -7.00 2.25
C ILE A 124 12.17 -6.96 0.82
N ILE A 125 13.41 -6.49 0.66
CA ILE A 125 14.07 -6.41 -0.65
C ILE A 125 14.29 -7.80 -1.24
N ALA A 126 14.69 -8.75 -0.43
CA ALA A 126 15.01 -10.10 -0.91
C ALA A 126 13.76 -10.88 -1.34
N GLU A 127 12.62 -10.65 -0.70
CA GLU A 127 11.42 -11.46 -0.86
C GLU A 127 10.32 -10.81 -1.69
N ASN A 128 10.48 -9.56 -2.10
CA ASN A 128 9.41 -8.81 -2.77
C ASN A 128 9.93 -8.00 -3.95
N GLN A 129 9.06 -7.78 -4.93
CA GLN A 129 9.29 -6.78 -5.96
C GLN A 129 8.94 -5.41 -5.40
N ILE A 130 9.75 -4.40 -5.69
CA ILE A 130 9.53 -3.05 -5.19
C ILE A 130 9.50 -2.07 -6.35
N LEU A 131 8.46 -1.24 -6.38
CA LEU A 131 8.31 -0.17 -7.35
C LEU A 131 8.47 1.16 -6.62
N ILE A 132 9.43 1.96 -7.05
CA ILE A 132 9.73 3.25 -6.43
C ILE A 132 9.30 4.35 -7.38
N TYR A 133 8.47 5.28 -6.89
CA TYR A 133 8.04 6.41 -7.69
C TYR A 133 8.63 7.71 -7.15
N PRO A 134 8.92 8.69 -8.05
CA PRO A 134 9.43 9.98 -7.60
C PRO A 134 8.39 10.72 -6.76
N ARG A 135 8.82 11.24 -5.62
CA ARG A 135 7.96 12.03 -4.75
C ARG A 135 8.81 13.13 -4.09
N PRO A 136 8.42 14.40 -4.20
CA PRO A 136 9.12 15.48 -3.52
C PRO A 136 9.03 15.26 -2.02
N GLY A 137 10.18 15.27 -1.37
CA GLY A 137 10.31 14.94 0.05
C GLY A 137 9.99 16.09 0.99
#